data_87257fc2ed18383d11560f75c9adb25d
#
_entry.id   87257fc2ed18383d11560f75c9adb25d
#
_cell.length_a   1.000
_cell.length_b   1.000
_cell.length_c   1.000
_cell.angle_alpha   90.00
_cell.angle_beta   90.00
_cell.angle_gamma   90.00
#
_symmetry.space_group_name_H-M   'P 1'
#
loop_
_entity.id
_entity.type
_entity.pdbx_description
1 polymer ?
#
loop_
_entity_poly.entity_id
_entity_poly.type
_entity_poly.pdbx_seq_one_letter_code
_entity_poly.pdbx_strand_id
1 'polypeptide(L)'
;MDGAMENLYRKIAAIGRRFRAERVVLFGSRARGDNRSRSDIDIAVFGVSPDDLPAFREQLDELPTLLEFDLVFVTEQTNPKLVANIERDGVILMDKMQEKYEKLVQAVHRLDEAIVDYDQMGLDSIRDG
;
A
#
# COMPACT_ATOMS: atom_id res chain seq x y z
N MET A 1 7.91 17.87 -4.36
CA MET A 1 7.47 16.93 -3.32
C MET A 1 8.64 16.64 -2.39
N ASP A 2 8.37 16.59 -1.11
CA ASP A 2 9.42 16.38 -0.12
C ASP A 2 9.82 14.90 -0.08
N GLY A 3 11.08 14.58 -0.42
CA GLY A 3 11.59 13.20 -0.38
C GLY A 3 11.60 12.58 1.02
N ALA A 4 11.68 13.41 2.06
CA ALA A 4 11.59 12.94 3.45
C ALA A 4 10.19 12.39 3.76
N MET A 5 9.13 13.04 3.26
CA MET A 5 7.77 12.54 3.44
C MET A 5 7.53 11.25 2.66
N GLU A 6 8.03 11.18 1.43
CA GLU A 6 7.93 9.93 0.65
C GLU A 6 8.62 8.78 1.35
N ASN A 7 9.80 9.01 1.90
CA ASN A 7 10.54 8.00 2.67
C ASN A 7 9.74 7.55 3.88
N LEU A 8 9.12 8.49 4.59
CA LEU A 8 8.30 8.18 5.74
C LEU A 8 7.09 7.31 5.34
N TYR A 9 6.42 7.66 4.25
CA TYR A 9 5.28 6.86 3.75
C TYR A 9 5.70 5.46 3.34
N ARG A 10 6.87 5.29 2.76
CA ARG A 10 7.42 3.96 2.44
C ARG A 10 7.67 3.13 3.69
N LYS A 11 8.15 3.75 4.76
CA LYS A 11 8.37 3.08 6.04
C LYS A 11 7.05 2.67 6.68
N ILE A 12 6.03 3.50 6.59
CA ILE A 12 4.67 3.17 7.05
C ILE A 12 4.13 1.97 6.27
N ALA A 13 4.28 1.97 4.95
CA ALA A 13 3.87 0.85 4.12
C ALA A 13 4.60 -0.45 4.50
N ALA A 14 5.89 -0.36 4.79
CA ALA A 14 6.68 -1.51 5.22
C ALA A 14 6.17 -2.09 6.54
N ILE A 15 5.77 -1.23 7.49
CA ILE A 15 5.15 -1.67 8.74
C ILE A 15 3.85 -2.41 8.44
N GLY A 16 3.02 -1.86 7.55
CA GLY A 16 1.79 -2.51 7.12
C GLY A 16 2.03 -3.92 6.59
N ARG A 17 3.04 -4.09 5.75
CA ARG A 17 3.40 -5.40 5.20
C ARG A 17 3.87 -6.36 6.29
N ARG A 18 4.64 -5.86 7.24
CA ARG A 18 5.18 -6.66 8.34
C ARG A 18 4.07 -7.28 9.18
N PHE A 19 3.01 -6.54 9.42
CA PHE A 19 1.85 -7.00 10.18
C PHE A 19 0.75 -7.58 9.30
N ARG A 20 1.01 -7.80 8.01
CA ARG A 20 0.08 -8.42 7.07
C ARG A 20 -1.24 -7.66 6.93
N ALA A 21 -1.15 -6.33 6.97
CA ALA A 21 -2.30 -5.48 6.71
C ALA A 21 -2.85 -5.77 5.29
N GLU A 22 -4.14 -5.71 5.15
CA GLU A 22 -4.75 -5.78 3.82
C GLU A 22 -4.48 -4.50 3.04
N ARG A 23 -4.55 -3.37 3.72
CA ARG A 23 -4.37 -2.06 3.10
C ARG A 23 -3.98 -1.03 4.15
N VAL A 24 -3.12 -0.10 3.76
CA VAL A 24 -2.76 1.08 4.56
C VAL A 24 -2.98 2.30 3.69
N VAL A 25 -3.74 3.25 4.19
CA VAL A 25 -4.20 4.42 3.41
C VAL A 25 -3.87 5.70 4.17
N LEU A 26 -3.22 6.62 3.49
CA LEU A 26 -3.07 8.01 3.96
C LEU A 26 -4.37 8.73 3.66
N PHE A 27 -4.97 9.38 4.66
CA PHE A 27 -6.20 10.16 4.44
C PHE A 27 -6.07 11.54 5.07
N GLY A 28 -7.17 12.28 5.14
CA GLY A 28 -7.17 13.61 5.72
C GLY A 28 -6.44 14.65 4.89
N SER A 29 -5.95 15.70 5.54
CA SER A 29 -5.40 16.87 4.86
C SER A 29 -4.18 16.58 3.99
N ARG A 30 -3.31 15.65 4.43
CA ARG A 30 -2.12 15.30 3.66
C ARG A 30 -2.45 14.53 2.39
N ALA A 31 -3.51 13.73 2.40
CA ALA A 31 -3.98 13.05 1.21
C ALA A 31 -4.63 14.03 0.22
N ARG A 32 -5.39 15.00 0.72
CA ARG A 32 -6.01 16.03 -0.10
C ARG A 32 -5.03 17.10 -0.60
N GLY A 33 -3.87 17.22 0.06
CA GLY A 33 -2.89 18.25 -0.30
C GLY A 33 -3.14 19.63 0.31
N ASP A 34 -4.08 19.74 1.25
CA ASP A 34 -4.40 21.02 1.93
C ASP A 34 -3.82 21.07 3.34
N ASN A 35 -2.83 20.24 3.64
CA ASN A 35 -2.17 20.19 4.93
C ASN A 35 -1.22 21.38 5.13
N ARG A 36 -0.98 21.66 6.41
CA ARG A 36 0.11 22.52 6.86
C ARG A 36 1.32 21.66 7.20
N SER A 37 2.50 22.29 7.39
CA SER A 37 3.74 21.58 7.64
C SER A 37 3.70 20.71 8.90
N ARG A 38 2.90 21.09 9.90
CA ARG A 38 2.77 20.37 11.17
C ARG A 38 1.47 19.59 11.30
N SER A 39 0.70 19.46 10.23
CA SER A 39 -0.51 18.64 10.26
C SER A 39 -0.17 17.20 10.61
N ASP A 40 -1.04 16.55 11.38
CA ASP A 40 -0.92 15.15 11.71
C ASP A 40 -0.95 14.28 10.44
N ILE A 41 -0.38 13.11 10.57
CA ILE A 41 -0.42 12.09 9.51
C ILE A 41 -1.56 11.15 9.83
N ASP A 42 -2.63 11.23 9.05
CA ASP A 42 -3.83 10.41 9.25
C ASP A 42 -3.69 9.11 8.47
N ILE A 43 -3.65 7.99 9.18
CA ILE A 43 -3.41 6.67 8.61
C ILE A 43 -4.58 5.76 8.96
N ALA A 44 -5.16 5.15 7.93
CA ALA A 44 -6.17 4.10 8.08
C ALA A 44 -5.53 2.75 7.77
N VAL A 45 -5.74 1.78 8.64
CA VAL A 45 -5.17 0.44 8.52
C VAL A 45 -6.32 -0.57 8.47
N PHE A 46 -6.29 -1.42 7.45
CA PHE A 46 -7.30 -2.44 7.22
C PHE A 46 -6.69 -3.83 7.41
N GLY A 47 -7.37 -4.68 8.14
CA GLY A 47 -7.06 -6.11 8.16
C GLY A 47 -5.87 -6.53 9.01
N VAL A 48 -5.50 -5.74 10.02
CA VAL A 48 -4.49 -6.15 10.99
C VAL A 48 -5.16 -6.87 12.15
N SER A 49 -4.57 -7.98 12.59
CA SER A 49 -5.07 -8.72 13.73
C SER A 49 -5.12 -7.83 14.98
N PRO A 50 -6.21 -7.90 15.79
CA PRO A 50 -6.30 -7.12 17.03
C PRO A 50 -5.12 -7.32 17.96
N ASP A 51 -4.54 -8.52 17.99
CA ASP A 51 -3.37 -8.83 18.84
C ASP A 51 -2.13 -8.04 18.43
N ASP A 52 -2.05 -7.62 17.17
CA ASP A 52 -0.90 -6.91 16.60
C ASP A 52 -1.03 -5.39 16.70
N LEU A 53 -2.21 -4.86 17.07
CA LEU A 53 -2.45 -3.42 17.07
C LEU A 53 -1.49 -2.64 17.98
N PRO A 54 -1.19 -3.08 19.21
CA PRO A 54 -0.24 -2.35 20.05
C PRO A 54 1.17 -2.31 19.45
N ALA A 55 1.64 -3.42 18.88
CA ALA A 55 2.95 -3.49 18.25
C ALA A 55 3.01 -2.63 16.99
N PHE A 56 1.93 -2.59 16.22
CA PHE A 56 1.82 -1.73 15.05
C PHE A 56 1.99 -0.25 15.44
N ARG A 57 1.23 0.16 16.46
CA ARG A 57 1.29 1.53 17.00
C ARG A 57 2.70 1.89 17.46
N GLU A 58 3.33 0.98 18.20
CA GLU A 58 4.68 1.18 18.69
C GLU A 58 5.68 1.41 17.56
N GLN A 59 5.60 0.62 16.52
CA GLN A 59 6.50 0.78 15.37
C GLN A 59 6.27 2.08 14.61
N LEU A 60 5.03 2.56 14.51
CA LEU A 60 4.76 3.88 13.96
C LEU A 60 5.40 4.98 14.81
N ASP A 61 5.23 4.89 16.12
CA ASP A 61 5.73 5.91 17.03
C ASP A 61 7.26 5.97 17.08
N GLU A 62 7.95 4.90 16.67
CA GLU A 62 9.40 4.85 16.54
C GLU A 62 9.94 5.45 15.25
N LEU A 63 9.08 5.81 14.30
CA LEU A 63 9.52 6.40 13.04
C LEU A 63 10.17 7.77 13.25
N PRO A 64 11.19 8.14 12.44
CA PRO A 64 11.97 9.36 12.64
C PRO A 64 11.21 10.59 12.14
N THR A 65 10.19 11.00 12.87
CA THR A 65 9.40 12.20 12.59
C THR A 65 8.93 12.84 13.88
N LEU A 66 8.82 14.16 13.88
CA LEU A 66 8.19 14.92 14.96
C LEU A 66 6.68 15.07 14.76
N LEU A 67 6.17 14.64 13.62
CA LEU A 67 4.74 14.68 13.34
C LEU A 67 4.03 13.57 14.10
N GLU A 68 2.80 13.85 14.52
CA GLU A 68 1.98 12.85 15.19
C GLU A 68 1.19 12.05 14.17
N PHE A 69 0.92 10.79 14.53
CA PHE A 69 0.07 9.91 13.75
C PHE A 69 -1.32 9.86 14.35
N ASP A 70 -2.33 10.10 13.54
CA ASP A 70 -3.71 9.83 13.86
C ASP A 70 -4.09 8.51 13.18
N LEU A 71 -4.21 7.47 13.98
CA LEU A 71 -4.30 6.09 13.49
C LEU A 71 -5.71 5.54 13.68
N VAL A 72 -6.30 5.09 12.58
CA VAL A 72 -7.62 4.45 12.58
C VAL A 72 -7.44 3.00 12.13
N PHE A 73 -7.78 2.06 13.00
CA PHE A 73 -7.88 0.65 12.62
C PHE A 73 -9.31 0.39 12.15
N VAL A 74 -9.45 0.22 10.85
CA VAL A 74 -10.77 0.07 10.23
C VAL A 74 -11.30 -1.33 10.47
N THR A 75 -12.52 -1.39 11.02
CA THR A 75 -13.27 -2.62 11.26
C THR A 75 -14.68 -2.47 10.70
N GLU A 76 -15.48 -3.52 10.80
CA GLU A 76 -16.91 -3.48 10.43
C GLU A 76 -17.69 -2.47 11.26
N GLN A 77 -17.17 -2.10 12.43
CA GLN A 77 -17.83 -1.16 13.34
C GLN A 77 -17.40 0.28 13.14
N THR A 78 -16.41 0.51 12.27
CA THR A 78 -15.96 1.87 11.96
C THR A 78 -17.11 2.64 11.28
N ASN A 79 -17.25 3.92 11.64
CA ASN A 79 -18.30 4.78 11.07
C ASN A 79 -18.24 4.74 9.54
N PRO A 80 -19.33 4.36 8.85
CA PRO A 80 -19.34 4.27 7.38
C PRO A 80 -19.00 5.57 6.66
N LYS A 81 -19.31 6.73 7.25
CA LYS A 81 -18.97 8.02 6.66
C LYS A 81 -17.47 8.24 6.66
N LEU A 82 -16.79 7.83 7.73
CA LEU A 82 -15.33 7.90 7.79
C LEU A 82 -14.69 6.98 6.76
N VAL A 83 -15.18 5.75 6.64
CA VAL A 83 -14.68 4.80 5.65
C VAL A 83 -14.88 5.34 4.24
N ALA A 84 -16.03 5.93 3.95
CA ALA A 84 -16.30 6.53 2.64
C ALA A 84 -15.32 7.69 2.34
N ASN A 85 -15.03 8.53 3.34
CA ASN A 85 -14.05 9.62 3.19
C ASN A 85 -12.65 9.09 2.92
N ILE A 86 -12.25 8.04 3.64
CA ILE A 86 -10.94 7.39 3.45
C ILE A 86 -10.83 6.84 2.03
N GLU A 87 -11.86 6.17 1.54
CA GLU A 87 -11.84 5.58 0.21
C GLU A 87 -11.89 6.64 -0.90
N ARG A 88 -12.63 7.72 -0.69
CA ARG A 88 -12.77 8.77 -1.70
C ARG A 88 -11.48 9.58 -1.87
N ASP A 89 -10.89 10.05 -0.76
CA ASP A 89 -9.78 11.00 -0.77
C ASP A 89 -8.44 10.35 -0.46
N GLY A 90 -8.44 9.11 0.01
CA GLY A 90 -7.25 8.44 0.51
C GLY A 90 -6.24 8.11 -0.57
N VAL A 91 -4.97 8.13 -0.17
CA VAL A 91 -3.85 7.67 -0.99
C VAL A 91 -3.38 6.33 -0.44
N ILE A 92 -3.41 5.31 -1.28
CA ILE A 92 -3.02 3.96 -0.88
C ILE A 92 -1.50 3.91 -0.74
N LEU A 93 -1.02 3.60 0.47
CA LEU A 93 0.40 3.43 0.73
C LEU A 93 0.84 1.99 0.48
N MET A 94 0.00 1.02 0.83
CA MET A 94 0.18 -0.37 0.42
C MET A 94 -1.18 -1.06 0.33
N ASP A 95 -1.28 -2.02 -0.58
CA ASP A 95 -2.48 -2.84 -0.78
C ASP A 95 -2.01 -4.26 -1.09
N LYS A 96 -2.30 -5.18 -0.18
CA LYS A 96 -1.86 -6.57 -0.29
C LYS A 96 -2.35 -7.24 -1.56
N MET A 97 -3.59 -6.99 -1.93
CA MET A 97 -4.21 -7.60 -3.11
C MET A 97 -3.59 -7.06 -4.39
N GLN A 98 -3.37 -5.75 -4.45
CA GLN A 98 -2.74 -5.10 -5.59
C GLN A 98 -1.30 -5.57 -5.77
N GLU A 99 -0.53 -5.66 -4.69
CA GLU A 99 0.86 -6.15 -4.73
C GLU A 99 0.92 -7.60 -5.23
N LYS A 100 0.00 -8.44 -4.76
CA LYS A 100 -0.12 -9.82 -5.21
C LYS A 100 -0.44 -9.89 -6.71
N TYR A 101 -1.37 -9.06 -7.17
CA TYR A 101 -1.74 -8.97 -8.58
C TYR A 101 -0.56 -8.52 -9.44
N GLU A 102 0.19 -7.52 -9.00
CA GLU A 102 1.38 -7.05 -9.72
C GLU A 102 2.43 -8.14 -9.88
N LYS A 103 2.67 -8.93 -8.83
CA LYS A 103 3.58 -10.07 -8.89
C LYS A 103 3.11 -11.11 -9.90
N LEU A 104 1.81 -11.37 -9.94
CA LEU A 104 1.23 -12.31 -10.89
C LEU A 104 1.38 -11.81 -12.33
N VAL A 105 1.13 -10.53 -12.57
CA VAL A 105 1.30 -9.90 -13.88
C VAL A 105 2.75 -10.00 -14.33
N GLN A 106 3.71 -9.75 -13.44
CA GLN A 106 5.14 -9.89 -13.76
C GLN A 106 5.50 -11.33 -14.11
N ALA A 107 4.93 -12.31 -13.39
CA ALA A 107 5.16 -13.73 -13.67
C ALA A 107 4.63 -14.12 -15.06
N VAL A 108 3.44 -13.62 -15.43
CA VAL A 108 2.85 -13.83 -16.76
C VAL A 108 3.72 -13.19 -17.83
N HIS A 109 4.23 -12.00 -17.59
CA HIS A 109 5.13 -11.31 -18.52
C HIS A 109 6.39 -12.12 -18.79
N ARG A 110 6.98 -12.71 -17.74
CA ARG A 110 8.17 -13.56 -17.90
C ARG A 110 7.85 -14.79 -18.73
N LEU A 111 6.66 -15.36 -18.59
CA LEU A 111 6.23 -16.49 -19.41
C LEU A 111 6.06 -16.09 -20.87
N ASP A 112 5.50 -14.92 -21.14
CA ASP A 112 5.34 -14.40 -22.51
C ASP A 112 6.71 -14.19 -23.16
N GLU A 113 7.67 -13.63 -22.44
CA GLU A 113 9.04 -13.45 -22.93
C GLU A 113 9.68 -14.81 -23.25
N ALA A 114 9.48 -15.79 -22.41
CA ALA A 114 9.98 -17.14 -22.65
C ALA A 114 9.36 -17.77 -23.89
N ILE A 115 8.07 -17.54 -24.15
CA ILE A 115 7.38 -18.01 -25.33
C ILE A 115 7.93 -17.34 -26.60
N VAL A 116 8.18 -16.02 -26.54
CA VAL A 116 8.77 -15.28 -27.66
C VAL A 116 10.16 -15.81 -27.98
N ASP A 117 11.00 -16.03 -26.95
CA ASP A 117 12.33 -16.59 -27.15
C ASP A 117 12.26 -17.99 -27.76
N TYR A 118 11.30 -18.79 -27.34
CA TYR A 118 11.08 -20.11 -27.88
C TYR A 118 10.69 -20.07 -29.35
N ASP A 119 9.83 -19.12 -29.75
CA ASP A 119 9.46 -18.89 -31.12
C ASP A 119 10.64 -18.50 -32.00
N GLN A 120 11.57 -17.70 -31.46
CA GLN A 120 12.76 -17.27 -32.19
C GLN A 120 13.73 -18.41 -32.45
N MET A 121 13.58 -19.53 -31.76
CA MET A 121 14.40 -20.72 -31.97
C MET A 121 13.94 -21.59 -33.16
N GLY A 122 13.02 -21.10 -33.99
CA GLY A 122 12.67 -21.75 -35.23
C GLY A 122 11.34 -22.50 -35.25
N LEU A 123 10.46 -22.20 -34.30
CA LEU A 123 9.15 -22.82 -34.23
C LEU A 123 8.07 -22.08 -35.03
N ASP A 124 8.41 -21.01 -35.69
CA ASP A 124 7.48 -20.23 -36.52
C ASP A 124 6.90 -21.07 -37.63
N SER A 125 7.66 -22.02 -38.15
CA SER A 125 7.20 -22.94 -39.21
C SER A 125 6.05 -23.84 -38.76
N ILE A 126 5.90 -24.05 -37.46
CA ILE A 126 4.81 -24.86 -36.91
C ILE A 126 3.50 -24.07 -36.86
N ARG A 127 3.58 -22.74 -36.69
CA ARG A 127 2.41 -21.89 -36.67
C ARG A 127 1.74 -21.75 -38.04
N ASP A 128 2.54 -21.70 -39.07
CA ASP A 128 2.09 -21.45 -40.42
C ASP A 128 1.56 -22.73 -41.08
N GLY A 129 1.79 -23.84 -40.43
CA GLY A 129 1.32 -25.11 -40.92
C GLY A 129 -0.13 -25.44 -40.47
#